data_5cc3d91adf104ce322b38d504f442721
#
_entry.id   5cc3d91adf104ce322b38d504f442721
#
_cell.length_a   1.000
_cell.length_b   1.000
_cell.length_c   1.000
_cell.angle_alpha   90.00
_cell.angle_beta   90.00
_cell.angle_gamma   90.00
#
_symmetry.space_group_name_H-M   'P 1'
#
loop_
_entity.id
_entity.type
_entity.pdbx_description
1 polymer ?
#
loop_
_entity_poly.entity_id
_entity_poly.type
_entity_poly.pdbx_seq_one_letter_code
_entity_poly.pdbx_strand_id
1 'polypeptide(L)'
;MIVGLGSDLCNIERIQASIDRFGERFENRVFTEKERAKAQRRPFTRAGTYAKRFAAKEAFTKAVGTGFRRGVFMKDIGVINAPSGAPTLALAGGAKVALDALIPDGYEARVHLTLTDDHPWAQAFVIIEAIKPDDLPKEVTA
;
A
#
# COMPACT_ATOMS: atom_id res chain seq x y z
N MET A 1 -5.39 9.09 17.27
CA MET A 1 -3.94 9.35 17.45
C MET A 1 -3.15 8.63 16.36
N ILE A 2 -2.09 9.26 15.90
CA ILE A 2 -1.20 8.65 14.90
C ILE A 2 -0.31 7.61 15.60
N VAL A 3 -0.30 6.38 15.09
CA VAL A 3 0.48 5.27 15.64
C VAL A 3 1.55 4.76 14.68
N GLY A 4 1.52 5.19 13.43
CA GLY A 4 2.52 4.80 12.45
C GLY A 4 2.62 5.79 11.31
N LEU A 5 3.83 5.93 10.78
CA LEU A 5 4.16 6.81 9.67
C LEU A 5 5.24 6.15 8.83
N GLY A 6 5.03 6.09 7.54
CA GLY A 6 6.03 5.56 6.62
C GLY A 6 5.96 6.25 5.27
N SER A 7 7.11 6.38 4.65
CA SER A 7 7.21 6.84 3.26
C SER A 7 8.29 6.05 2.54
N ASP A 8 8.16 5.97 1.22
CA ASP A 8 9.14 5.31 0.40
C ASP A 8 9.22 5.94 -0.98
N LEU A 9 10.42 5.96 -1.55
CA LEU A 9 10.70 6.33 -2.92
C LEU A 9 11.07 5.09 -3.70
N CYS A 10 10.51 4.94 -4.90
CA CYS A 10 10.81 3.84 -5.80
C CYS A 10 11.23 4.39 -7.16
N ASN A 11 12.35 3.92 -7.68
CA ASN A 11 12.79 4.27 -9.03
C ASN A 11 12.00 3.44 -10.04
N ILE A 12 11.24 4.13 -10.91
CA ILE A 12 10.40 3.50 -11.93
C ILE A 12 11.22 2.65 -12.90
N GLU A 13 12.42 3.09 -13.23
CA GLU A 13 13.32 2.35 -14.14
C GLU A 13 13.79 1.02 -13.54
N ARG A 14 13.95 0.94 -12.22
CA ARG A 14 14.26 -0.32 -11.53
C ARG A 14 13.10 -1.30 -11.60
N ILE A 15 11.88 -0.82 -11.49
CA ILE A 15 10.68 -1.65 -11.67
C ILE A 15 10.59 -2.14 -13.12
N GLN A 16 10.82 -1.28 -14.09
CA GLN A 16 10.85 -1.67 -15.50
C GLN A 16 11.92 -2.74 -15.74
N ALA A 17 13.11 -2.58 -15.20
CA ALA A 17 14.17 -3.58 -15.31
C ALA A 17 13.78 -4.93 -14.71
N SER A 18 13.08 -4.94 -13.59
CA SER A 18 12.56 -6.16 -12.96
C SER A 18 11.49 -6.85 -13.82
N ILE A 19 10.61 -6.07 -14.43
CA ILE A 19 9.61 -6.58 -15.37
C ILE A 19 10.30 -7.21 -16.59
N ASP A 20 11.28 -6.53 -17.16
CA ASP A 20 12.01 -6.99 -18.34
C ASP A 20 12.79 -8.28 -18.05
N ARG A 21 13.37 -8.38 -16.85
CA ARG A 21 14.19 -9.54 -16.47
C ARG A 21 13.38 -10.74 -16.03
N PHE A 22 12.34 -10.55 -15.24
CA PHE A 22 11.60 -11.63 -14.58
C PHE A 22 10.17 -11.81 -15.09
N GLY A 23 9.60 -10.79 -15.77
CA GLY A 23 8.26 -10.84 -16.34
C GLY A 23 7.19 -11.14 -15.30
N GLU A 24 6.29 -12.07 -15.64
CA GLU A 24 5.16 -12.43 -14.78
C GLU A 24 5.56 -12.97 -13.40
N ARG A 25 6.75 -13.56 -13.27
CA ARG A 25 7.23 -14.05 -11.96
C ARG A 25 7.37 -12.91 -10.97
N PHE A 26 7.91 -11.78 -11.41
CA PHE A 26 8.02 -10.57 -10.58
C PHE A 26 6.63 -10.00 -10.27
N GLU A 27 5.81 -9.81 -11.30
CA GLU A 27 4.48 -9.25 -11.15
C GLU A 27 3.61 -10.09 -10.19
N ASN A 28 3.61 -11.41 -10.36
CA ASN A 28 2.81 -12.32 -9.55
C ASN A 28 3.31 -12.43 -8.10
N ARG A 29 4.60 -12.26 -7.88
CA ARG A 29 5.19 -12.36 -6.55
C ARG A 29 4.93 -11.13 -5.69
N VAL A 30 4.90 -9.95 -6.31
CA VAL A 30 4.87 -8.67 -5.61
C VAL A 30 3.47 -8.06 -5.56
N PHE A 31 2.71 -8.19 -6.64
CA PHE A 31 1.47 -7.46 -6.84
C PHE A 31 0.25 -8.37 -6.77
N THR A 32 -0.83 -7.83 -6.22
CA THR A 32 -2.13 -8.52 -6.21
C THR A 32 -2.73 -8.58 -7.61
N GLU A 33 -3.73 -9.44 -7.80
CA GLU A 33 -4.44 -9.57 -9.08
C GLU A 33 -5.06 -8.23 -9.51
N LYS A 34 -5.68 -7.50 -8.59
CA LYS A 34 -6.26 -6.18 -8.86
C LYS A 34 -5.20 -5.16 -9.29
N GLU A 35 -4.05 -5.16 -8.65
CA GLU A 35 -2.94 -4.29 -9.00
C GLU A 35 -2.40 -4.61 -10.39
N ARG A 36 -2.23 -5.89 -10.70
CA ARG A 36 -1.79 -6.33 -12.04
C ARG A 36 -2.78 -5.96 -13.12
N ALA A 37 -4.07 -6.17 -12.88
CA ALA A 37 -5.12 -5.82 -13.84
C ALA A 37 -5.09 -4.32 -14.16
N LYS A 38 -4.93 -3.47 -13.16
CA LYS A 38 -4.85 -2.02 -13.35
C LYS A 38 -3.60 -1.60 -14.11
N ALA A 39 -2.45 -2.15 -13.78
CA ALA A 39 -1.18 -1.83 -14.43
C ALA A 39 -1.17 -2.25 -15.90
N GLN A 40 -1.73 -3.41 -16.21
CA GLN A 40 -1.75 -3.97 -17.56
C GLN A 40 -2.71 -3.26 -18.52
N ARG A 41 -3.65 -2.48 -18.02
CA ARG A 41 -4.57 -1.69 -18.86
C ARG A 41 -3.86 -0.62 -19.68
N ARG A 42 -2.74 -0.10 -19.18
CA ARG A 42 -1.98 0.98 -19.81
C ARG A 42 -0.50 0.58 -19.86
N PRO A 43 -0.07 -0.12 -20.92
CA PRO A 43 1.31 -0.63 -21.00
C PRO A 43 2.39 0.44 -20.88
N PHE A 44 2.18 1.64 -21.40
CA PHE A 44 3.16 2.73 -21.35
C PHE A 44 3.38 3.27 -19.94
N THR A 45 2.38 3.18 -19.06
CA THR A 45 2.47 3.65 -17.67
C THR A 45 2.56 2.50 -16.67
N ARG A 46 2.69 1.26 -17.16
CA ARG A 46 2.69 0.06 -16.33
C ARG A 46 3.74 0.11 -15.22
N ALA A 47 4.98 0.43 -15.57
CA ALA A 47 6.07 0.49 -14.59
C ALA A 47 5.82 1.55 -13.52
N GLY A 48 5.31 2.72 -13.90
CA GLY A 48 4.96 3.78 -12.94
C GLY A 48 3.80 3.38 -12.02
N THR A 49 2.80 2.71 -12.55
CA THR A 49 1.68 2.17 -11.78
C THR A 49 2.17 1.16 -10.73
N TYR A 50 3.04 0.25 -11.13
CA TYR A 50 3.65 -0.72 -10.21
C TYR A 50 4.58 -0.05 -9.20
N ALA A 51 5.38 0.92 -9.63
CA ALA A 51 6.34 1.60 -8.76
C ALA A 51 5.64 2.32 -7.60
N LYS A 52 4.53 3.01 -7.87
CA LYS A 52 3.73 3.64 -6.82
C LYS A 52 3.20 2.61 -5.82
N ARG A 53 2.74 1.47 -6.29
CA ARG A 53 2.22 0.39 -5.44
C ARG A 53 3.32 -0.30 -4.66
N PHE A 54 4.46 -0.52 -5.29
CA PHE A 54 5.66 -1.03 -4.61
C PHE A 54 6.08 -0.10 -3.46
N ALA A 55 6.14 1.20 -3.73
CA ALA A 55 6.44 2.21 -2.72
C ALA A 55 5.42 2.20 -1.57
N ALA A 56 4.12 1.98 -1.87
CA ALA A 56 3.08 1.88 -0.84
C ALA A 56 3.29 0.68 0.07
N LYS A 57 3.68 -0.48 -0.47
CA LYS A 57 3.96 -1.69 0.30
C LYS A 57 5.15 -1.48 1.26
N GLU A 58 6.21 -0.87 0.75
CA GLU A 58 7.39 -0.51 1.54
C GLU A 58 7.03 0.52 2.63
N ALA A 59 6.29 1.56 2.27
CA ALA A 59 5.86 2.60 3.20
C ALA A 59 4.99 2.02 4.35
N PHE A 60 4.09 1.09 4.03
CA PHE A 60 3.30 0.41 5.03
C PHE A 60 4.18 -0.37 6.03
N THR A 61 5.15 -1.13 5.55
CA THR A 61 6.03 -1.91 6.43
C THR A 61 6.88 -1.02 7.33
N LYS A 62 7.26 0.16 6.86
CA LYS A 62 7.92 1.17 7.69
C LYS A 62 6.97 1.73 8.74
N ALA A 63 5.72 1.98 8.37
CA ALA A 63 4.72 2.52 9.29
C ALA A 63 4.39 1.55 10.44
N VAL A 64 4.34 0.24 10.17
CA VAL A 64 4.13 -0.78 11.22
C VAL A 64 5.42 -1.19 11.92
N GLY A 65 6.58 -0.81 11.37
CA GLY A 65 7.89 -1.03 11.98
C GLY A 65 8.47 -2.43 11.80
N THR A 66 7.84 -3.28 11.00
CA THR A 66 8.30 -4.67 10.82
C THR A 66 9.24 -4.86 9.63
N GLY A 67 9.19 -3.96 8.63
CA GLY A 67 9.72 -4.29 7.32
C GLY A 67 9.01 -5.53 6.77
N PHE A 68 9.66 -6.25 5.85
CA PHE A 68 9.12 -7.53 5.32
C PHE A 68 9.59 -8.72 6.18
N ARG A 69 9.39 -8.62 7.48
CA ARG A 69 9.70 -9.65 8.46
C ARG A 69 8.41 -10.12 9.14
N ARG A 70 8.49 -11.18 9.93
CA ARG A 70 7.39 -11.69 10.76
C ARG A 70 6.14 -12.03 9.96
N GLY A 71 6.32 -12.60 8.75
CA GLY A 71 5.20 -13.02 7.91
C GLY A 71 4.50 -11.90 7.17
N VAL A 72 5.10 -10.72 7.07
CA VAL A 72 4.58 -9.62 6.26
C VAL A 72 5.10 -9.73 4.84
N PHE A 73 4.21 -10.00 3.90
CA PHE A 73 4.54 -10.20 2.49
C PHE A 73 3.92 -9.09 1.62
N MET A 74 4.58 -8.79 0.50
CA MET A 74 4.11 -7.73 -0.41
C MET A 74 2.71 -7.98 -0.95
N LYS A 75 2.33 -9.22 -1.25
CA LYS A 75 1.00 -9.56 -1.75
C LYS A 75 -0.11 -9.39 -0.72
N ASP A 76 0.24 -9.34 0.56
CA ASP A 76 -0.71 -9.10 1.63
C ASP A 76 -1.06 -7.61 1.80
N ILE A 77 -0.36 -6.74 1.08
CA ILE A 77 -0.55 -5.29 1.11
C ILE A 77 -1.00 -4.84 -0.27
N GLY A 78 -2.30 -4.82 -0.52
CA GLY A 78 -2.86 -4.42 -1.80
C GLY A 78 -3.29 -2.96 -1.81
N VAL A 79 -2.94 -2.24 -2.87
CA VAL A 79 -3.48 -0.89 -3.11
C VAL A 79 -4.80 -1.02 -3.86
N ILE A 80 -5.85 -0.48 -3.27
CA ILE A 80 -7.19 -0.42 -3.85
C ILE A 80 -7.71 1.01 -3.81
N ASN A 81 -8.77 1.29 -4.53
CA ASN A 81 -9.45 2.58 -4.45
C ASN A 81 -10.69 2.45 -3.58
N ALA A 82 -10.84 3.38 -2.62
CA ALA A 82 -12.07 3.53 -1.87
C ALA A 82 -13.23 4.00 -2.78
N PRO A 83 -14.49 3.91 -2.35
CA PRO A 83 -15.63 4.44 -3.12
C PRO A 83 -15.47 5.90 -3.56
N SER A 84 -14.76 6.71 -2.79
CA SER A 84 -14.43 8.10 -3.12
C SER A 84 -13.44 8.25 -4.27
N GLY A 85 -12.80 7.14 -4.70
CA GLY A 85 -11.69 7.14 -5.67
C GLY A 85 -10.32 7.30 -5.04
N ALA A 86 -10.23 7.65 -3.76
CA ALA A 86 -8.95 7.80 -3.06
C ALA A 86 -8.26 6.44 -2.89
N PRO A 87 -6.92 6.36 -2.99
CA PRO A 87 -6.21 5.12 -2.74
C PRO A 87 -6.27 4.75 -1.26
N THR A 88 -6.36 3.47 -1.00
CA THR A 88 -6.26 2.89 0.34
C THR A 88 -5.62 1.51 0.26
N LEU A 89 -5.40 0.88 1.41
CA LEU A 89 -4.79 -0.45 1.48
C LEU A 89 -5.81 -1.51 1.89
N ALA A 90 -5.78 -2.63 1.19
CA ALA A 90 -6.43 -3.87 1.59
C ALA A 90 -5.36 -4.78 2.18
N LEU A 91 -5.49 -5.13 3.43
CA LEU A 91 -4.49 -5.88 4.18
C LEU A 91 -4.97 -7.29 4.48
N ALA A 92 -4.06 -8.26 4.37
CA ALA A 92 -4.33 -9.67 4.66
C ALA A 92 -3.13 -10.28 5.40
N GLY A 93 -3.30 -11.50 5.90
CA GLY A 93 -2.23 -12.28 6.49
C GLY A 93 -1.43 -11.54 7.55
N GLY A 94 -0.11 -11.66 7.48
CA GLY A 94 0.81 -11.04 8.44
C GLY A 94 0.78 -9.51 8.44
N ALA A 95 0.43 -8.88 7.31
CA ALA A 95 0.27 -7.43 7.25
C ALA A 95 -0.90 -6.95 8.12
N LYS A 96 -2.02 -7.67 8.08
CA LYS A 96 -3.19 -7.39 8.93
C LYS A 96 -2.85 -7.59 10.40
N VAL A 97 -2.14 -8.67 10.73
CA VAL A 97 -1.69 -8.95 12.09
C VAL A 97 -0.77 -7.83 12.60
N ALA A 98 0.17 -7.37 11.77
CA ALA A 98 1.08 -6.28 12.14
C ALA A 98 0.34 -4.97 12.39
N LEU A 99 -0.67 -4.66 11.58
CA LEU A 99 -1.51 -3.48 11.79
C LEU A 99 -2.25 -3.60 13.13
N ASP A 100 -2.93 -4.71 13.36
CA ASP A 100 -3.74 -4.92 14.57
C ASP A 100 -2.89 -4.83 15.84
N ALA A 101 -1.63 -5.26 15.78
CA ALA A 101 -0.70 -5.18 16.91
C ALA A 101 -0.35 -3.74 17.31
N LEU A 102 -0.48 -2.78 16.40
CA LEU A 102 -0.24 -1.35 16.70
C LEU A 102 -1.45 -0.67 17.33
N ILE A 103 -2.64 -1.24 17.17
CA ILE A 103 -3.87 -0.58 17.54
C ILE A 103 -4.21 -0.93 18.99
N PRO A 104 -4.35 0.09 19.87
CA PRO A 104 -4.75 -0.17 21.26
C PRO A 104 -6.15 -0.80 21.34
N ASP A 105 -6.38 -1.56 22.41
CA ASP A 105 -7.70 -2.14 22.67
C ASP A 105 -8.79 -1.05 22.71
N GLY A 106 -9.90 -1.31 22.05
CA GLY A 106 -11.01 -0.37 21.97
C GLY A 106 -10.88 0.71 20.91
N TYR A 107 -9.80 0.68 20.11
CA TYR A 107 -9.60 1.58 18.99
C TYR A 107 -9.77 0.85 17.67
N GLU A 108 -10.04 1.61 16.63
CA GLU A 108 -10.07 1.13 15.24
C GLU A 108 -8.93 1.73 14.43
N ALA A 109 -8.40 0.96 13.49
CA ALA A 109 -7.36 1.42 12.60
C ALA A 109 -7.93 2.22 11.44
N ARG A 110 -7.26 3.31 11.09
CA ARG A 110 -7.47 4.05 9.86
C ARG A 110 -6.15 4.19 9.14
N VAL A 111 -6.10 3.73 7.90
CA VAL A 111 -4.89 3.82 7.07
C VAL A 111 -5.11 4.90 6.01
N HIS A 112 -4.26 5.91 6.02
CA HIS A 112 -4.24 6.97 5.04
C HIS A 112 -3.09 6.73 4.08
N LEU A 113 -3.35 6.84 2.79
CA LEU A 113 -2.38 6.58 1.74
C LEU A 113 -2.43 7.69 0.70
N THR A 114 -1.27 8.19 0.31
CA THR A 114 -1.14 9.01 -0.88
C THR A 114 -0.02 8.46 -1.77
N LEU A 115 -0.24 8.53 -3.07
CA LEU A 115 0.67 8.06 -4.10
C LEU A 115 0.95 9.19 -5.07
N THR A 116 2.20 9.33 -5.47
CA THR A 116 2.57 10.29 -6.50
C THR A 116 3.74 9.75 -7.34
N ASP A 117 3.85 10.22 -8.55
CA ASP A 117 5.01 9.93 -9.40
C ASP A 117 5.41 11.16 -10.19
N ASP A 118 6.71 11.31 -10.35
CA ASP A 118 7.36 12.28 -11.22
C ASP A 118 8.61 11.57 -11.74
N HIS A 119 8.55 11.12 -12.99
CA HIS A 119 9.57 10.25 -13.57
C HIS A 119 10.98 10.81 -13.34
N PRO A 120 11.95 10.03 -12.86
CA PRO A 120 11.91 8.57 -12.70
C PRO A 120 11.43 8.07 -11.33
N TRP A 121 10.82 8.92 -10.50
CA TRP A 121 10.48 8.61 -9.12
C TRP A 121 8.99 8.36 -8.92
N ALA A 122 8.69 7.37 -8.11
CA ALA A 122 7.37 7.16 -7.52
C ALA A 122 7.50 7.24 -6.00
N GLN A 123 6.49 7.76 -5.34
CA GLN A 123 6.48 7.93 -3.89
C GLN A 123 5.15 7.49 -3.31
N ALA A 124 5.20 6.91 -2.11
CA ALA A 124 4.04 6.63 -1.30
C ALA A 124 4.26 7.17 0.11
N PHE A 125 3.16 7.57 0.72
CA PHE A 125 3.13 8.04 2.10
C PHE A 125 1.98 7.34 2.82
N VAL A 126 2.28 6.72 3.96
CA VAL A 126 1.30 5.98 4.78
C VAL A 126 1.26 6.59 6.17
N ILE A 127 0.05 6.90 6.63
CA ILE A 127 -0.21 7.27 8.01
C ILE A 127 -1.20 6.27 8.59
N ILE A 128 -0.89 5.71 9.73
CA ILE A 128 -1.77 4.82 10.48
C ILE A 128 -2.28 5.57 11.70
N GLU A 129 -3.59 5.66 11.78
CA GLU A 129 -4.31 6.34 12.85
C GLU A 129 -5.12 5.32 13.65
N ALA A 130 -5.09 5.44 14.97
CA ALA A 130 -5.98 4.71 15.86
C ALA A 130 -7.07 5.67 16.34
N ILE A 131 -8.33 5.33 16.12
CA ILE A 131 -9.48 6.17 16.43
C ILE A 131 -10.44 5.39 17.34
N LYS A 132 -10.99 6.06 18.34
CA LYS A 132 -12.09 5.50 19.12
C LYS A 132 -13.36 5.45 18.27
N PRO A 133 -14.16 4.37 18.31
CA PRO A 133 -15.37 4.27 17.49
C PRO A 133 -16.33 5.45 17.65
N ASP A 134 -16.42 6.03 18.83
CA ASP A 134 -17.28 7.18 19.10
C ASP A 134 -16.80 8.47 18.40
N ASP A 135 -15.52 8.54 18.04
CA ASP A 135 -14.91 9.68 17.37
C ASP A 135 -14.89 9.52 15.84
N LEU A 136 -15.36 8.37 15.33
CA LEU A 136 -15.47 8.16 13.88
C LEU A 136 -16.55 9.07 13.30
N PRO A 137 -16.33 9.63 12.09
CA PRO A 137 -17.37 10.38 11.40
C PRO A 137 -18.59 9.48 11.22
N LYS A 138 -19.75 9.96 11.66
CA LYS A 138 -21.00 9.25 11.36
C LYS A 138 -21.19 9.22 9.86
N GLU A 139 -21.45 8.05 9.29
CA GLU A 139 -21.82 7.97 7.89
C GLU A 139 -23.04 8.85 7.66
N VAL A 140 -22.88 9.81 6.73
CA VAL A 140 -24.00 10.59 6.26
C VAL A 140 -24.79 9.68 5.33
N THR A 141 -25.83 9.05 5.85
CA THR A 141 -26.82 8.36 5.02
C THR A 141 -27.57 9.47 4.27
N ALA A 142 -27.28 9.54 2.97
CA ALA A 142 -28.05 10.41 2.07
C ALA A 142 -29.49 9.90 1.94
#